data_e82e485f42fa30e359e6d6d9ad3c2931
#
_entry.id   e82e485f42fa30e359e6d6d9ad3c2931
#
_cell.length_a   1.000
_cell.length_b   1.000
_cell.length_c   1.000
_cell.angle_alpha   90.00
_cell.angle_beta   90.00
_cell.angle_gamma   90.00
#
_symmetry.space_group_name_H-M   'P 1'
#
loop_
_entity.id
_entity.type
_entity.pdbx_description
1 polymer ?
#
loop_
_entity_poly.entity_id
_entity_poly.type
_entity_poly.pdbx_seq_one_letter_code
_entity_poly.pdbx_strand_id
1 'polypeptide(L)'
;TSATLYLNDDFAFWGTRVGLPYDEERPFLKGAFLSPFDYPNRVMLLTPSDAPLPAKDIEEGYVQYLCSAIFDAVLSSGGGALVLFTSYAMLKRVKAALEQKFEMEHLTLLAQGEMDRYTLLSTFIAEKDSTLFATSSFWEGVDAPGDTLRLVIIAKLPFTVPSDPVFKARCEAIDKAGGSGFYQLALQSATMKLKQGFGRLLRSTSDRGVVLILDSRVVSKNYGVYMLRALPESYHPETVREGICDKIENFLYG
;
A
#
# COMPACT_ATOMS: atom_id res chain seq x y z
N THR A 1 -16.99 -11.37 7.51
CA THR A 1 -15.74 -11.08 8.23
C THR A 1 -14.69 -10.53 7.28
N SER A 2 -13.91 -9.55 7.72
CA SER A 2 -12.80 -8.99 6.93
C SER A 2 -11.83 -8.25 7.87
N ALA A 3 -10.54 -8.28 7.55
CA ALA A 3 -9.50 -7.54 8.28
C ALA A 3 -9.64 -6.01 8.18
N THR A 4 -10.45 -5.52 7.24
CA THR A 4 -10.61 -4.09 6.95
C THR A 4 -11.90 -3.48 7.50
N LEU A 5 -12.72 -4.23 8.22
CA LEU A 5 -13.91 -3.70 8.89
C LEU A 5 -13.58 -2.92 10.16
N TYR A 6 -12.38 -3.14 10.72
CA TYR A 6 -11.92 -2.60 11.99
C TYR A 6 -10.72 -1.66 11.74
N LEU A 7 -10.91 -0.38 12.03
CA LEU A 7 -9.91 0.66 11.86
C LEU A 7 -9.74 1.43 13.17
N ASN A 8 -8.51 1.52 13.68
CA ASN A 8 -8.18 2.27 14.87
C ASN A 8 -9.14 1.99 16.04
N ASP A 9 -9.31 0.70 16.33
CA ASP A 9 -10.12 0.16 17.43
C ASP A 9 -11.63 0.43 17.31
N ASP A 10 -12.13 0.70 16.07
CA ASP A 10 -13.53 0.99 15.84
C ASP A 10 -14.08 0.33 14.54
N PHE A 11 -15.37 0.02 14.55
CA PHE A 11 -16.17 -0.42 13.41
C PHE A 11 -17.01 0.70 12.80
N ALA A 12 -16.98 1.90 13.35
CA ALA A 12 -17.89 3.00 13.03
C ALA A 12 -17.82 3.39 11.56
N PHE A 13 -16.63 3.45 10.97
CA PHE A 13 -16.48 3.82 9.58
C PHE A 13 -17.23 2.87 8.62
N TRP A 14 -17.10 1.57 8.85
CA TRP A 14 -17.81 0.57 8.04
C TRP A 14 -19.30 0.55 8.38
N GLY A 15 -19.65 0.54 9.68
CA GLY A 15 -21.03 0.50 10.16
C GLY A 15 -21.88 1.64 9.60
N THR A 16 -21.36 2.86 9.63
CA THR A 16 -22.03 4.05 9.06
C THR A 16 -22.27 3.90 7.55
N ARG A 17 -21.33 3.31 6.81
CA ARG A 17 -21.47 3.14 5.35
C ARG A 17 -22.52 2.12 4.94
N VAL A 18 -22.81 1.14 5.77
CA VAL A 18 -23.83 0.10 5.52
C VAL A 18 -25.11 0.28 6.33
N GLY A 19 -25.22 1.40 7.07
CA GLY A 19 -26.43 1.74 7.79
C GLY A 19 -26.70 0.93 9.07
N LEU A 20 -25.70 0.24 9.61
CA LEU A 20 -25.87 -0.61 10.81
C LEU A 20 -26.26 0.14 12.10
N PRO A 21 -25.77 1.36 12.37
CA PRO A 21 -26.02 2.04 13.64
C PRO A 21 -27.45 2.51 13.88
N TYR A 22 -28.30 2.44 12.89
CA TYR A 22 -29.63 3.06 12.92
C TYR A 22 -30.78 2.08 13.17
N ASP A 23 -30.48 0.79 13.36
CA ASP A 23 -31.49 -0.24 13.63
C ASP A 23 -31.36 -0.75 15.07
N GLU A 24 -32.06 -0.08 16.00
CA GLU A 24 -32.09 -0.47 17.42
C GLU A 24 -32.87 -1.80 17.64
N GLU A 25 -33.75 -2.16 16.71
CA GLU A 25 -34.56 -3.38 16.79
C GLU A 25 -33.77 -4.63 16.38
N ARG A 26 -32.63 -4.45 15.70
CA ARG A 26 -31.76 -5.55 15.22
C ARG A 26 -30.38 -5.49 15.83
N PRO A 27 -30.19 -6.03 17.03
CA PRO A 27 -28.87 -6.04 17.65
C PRO A 27 -27.88 -6.83 16.79
N PHE A 28 -26.70 -6.27 16.57
CA PHE A 28 -25.61 -6.95 15.88
C PHE A 28 -24.43 -7.12 16.81
N LEU A 29 -23.72 -8.25 16.62
CA LEU A 29 -22.51 -8.56 17.37
C LEU A 29 -21.28 -8.04 16.61
N LYS A 30 -20.38 -7.42 17.37
CA LYS A 30 -19.05 -7.00 16.89
C LYS A 30 -18.01 -7.85 17.58
N GLY A 31 -17.00 -8.28 16.84
CA GLY A 31 -15.86 -9.01 17.38
C GLY A 31 -14.58 -8.66 16.61
N ALA A 32 -13.54 -8.26 17.32
CA ALA A 32 -12.21 -8.11 16.79
C ALA A 32 -11.33 -9.24 17.33
N PHE A 33 -10.60 -9.88 16.43
CA PHE A 33 -9.70 -10.98 16.76
C PHE A 33 -8.28 -10.56 16.36
N LEU A 34 -7.32 -10.89 17.20
CA LEU A 34 -5.92 -10.65 16.91
C LEU A 34 -5.47 -11.48 15.70
N SER A 35 -4.58 -10.91 14.92
CA SER A 35 -3.94 -11.64 13.83
C SER A 35 -3.05 -12.77 14.37
N PRO A 36 -3.01 -13.94 13.74
CA PRO A 36 -2.10 -15.02 14.13
C PRO A 36 -0.65 -14.78 13.67
N PHE A 37 -0.40 -13.71 12.89
CA PHE A 37 0.91 -13.42 12.33
C PHE A 37 1.78 -12.61 13.30
N ASP A 38 3.04 -12.99 13.42
CA ASP A 38 4.07 -12.28 14.18
C ASP A 38 4.64 -11.11 13.35
N TYR A 39 3.87 -10.04 13.21
CA TYR A 39 4.27 -8.87 12.42
C TYR A 39 5.61 -8.26 12.87
N PRO A 40 5.91 -8.05 14.16
CA PRO A 40 7.16 -7.42 14.59
C PRO A 40 8.41 -8.13 14.09
N ASN A 41 8.39 -9.47 14.00
CA ASN A 41 9.54 -10.25 13.58
C ASN A 41 9.51 -10.64 12.09
N ARG A 42 8.35 -10.48 11.43
CA ARG A 42 8.14 -10.95 10.06
C ARG A 42 7.99 -9.83 9.03
N VAL A 43 7.71 -8.60 9.47
CA VAL A 43 7.55 -7.47 8.57
C VAL A 43 8.44 -6.31 9.00
N MET A 44 9.26 -5.82 8.10
CA MET A 44 9.96 -4.54 8.25
C MET A 44 9.20 -3.45 7.50
N LEU A 45 8.89 -2.34 8.18
CA LEU A 45 8.28 -1.17 7.56
C LEU A 45 9.29 -0.04 7.45
N LEU A 46 9.60 0.37 6.24
CA LEU A 46 10.58 1.43 5.94
C LEU A 46 9.91 2.64 5.28
N THR A 47 10.42 3.82 5.59
CA THR A 47 10.09 5.07 4.90
C THR A 47 11.36 5.90 4.73
N PRO A 48 11.75 6.32 3.50
CA PRO A 48 12.87 7.22 3.31
C PRO A 48 12.62 8.57 3.99
N SER A 49 13.60 9.08 4.75
CA SER A 49 13.47 10.37 5.44
C SER A 49 13.58 11.57 4.49
N ASP A 50 14.21 11.37 3.34
CA ASP A 50 14.43 12.34 2.27
C ASP A 50 13.43 12.23 1.11
N ALA A 51 12.40 11.37 1.26
CA ALA A 51 11.35 11.24 0.28
C ALA A 51 10.71 12.61 -0.01
N PRO A 52 10.69 13.06 -1.26
CA PRO A 52 10.05 14.34 -1.62
C PRO A 52 8.55 14.27 -1.34
N LEU A 53 7.96 15.42 -1.06
CA LEU A 53 6.49 15.51 -1.00
C LEU A 53 5.92 15.16 -2.38
N PRO A 54 4.92 14.27 -2.46
CA PRO A 54 4.30 13.96 -3.72
C PRO A 54 3.71 15.21 -4.37
N ALA A 55 4.22 15.56 -5.54
CA ALA A 55 3.73 16.68 -6.32
C ALA A 55 2.27 16.47 -6.77
N LYS A 56 1.55 17.57 -7.01
CA LYS A 56 0.18 17.51 -7.58
C LYS A 56 0.20 16.95 -8.99
N ASP A 57 1.21 17.36 -9.76
CA ASP A 57 1.43 16.92 -11.13
C ASP A 57 2.57 15.89 -11.20
N ILE A 58 2.73 15.27 -12.38
CA ILE A 58 3.82 14.34 -12.65
C ILE A 58 5.08 15.16 -12.93
N GLU A 59 5.75 15.62 -11.86
CA GLU A 59 7.03 16.31 -11.97
C GLU A 59 8.17 15.33 -12.24
N GLU A 60 9.10 15.68 -13.12
CA GLU A 60 10.22 14.85 -13.53
C GLU A 60 11.09 14.42 -12.35
N GLY A 61 11.39 15.34 -11.44
CA GLY A 61 12.19 15.03 -10.24
C GLY A 61 11.54 14.00 -9.31
N TYR A 62 10.21 14.02 -9.20
CA TYR A 62 9.49 13.01 -8.42
C TYR A 62 9.48 11.65 -9.11
N VAL A 63 9.36 11.62 -10.45
CA VAL A 63 9.46 10.37 -11.23
C VAL A 63 10.85 9.77 -11.10
N GLN A 64 11.91 10.57 -11.23
CA GLN A 64 13.29 10.11 -11.08
C GLN A 64 13.54 9.53 -9.69
N TYR A 65 13.05 10.20 -8.64
CA TYR A 65 13.11 9.67 -7.27
C TYR A 65 12.42 8.31 -7.15
N LEU A 66 11.18 8.18 -7.65
CA LEU A 66 10.47 6.91 -7.63
C LEU A 66 11.21 5.82 -8.39
N CYS A 67 11.74 6.15 -9.57
CA CYS A 67 12.50 5.20 -10.38
C CYS A 67 13.73 4.67 -9.63
N SER A 68 14.54 5.56 -9.05
CA SER A 68 15.71 5.14 -8.26
C SER A 68 15.30 4.29 -7.07
N ALA A 69 14.41 4.81 -6.22
CA ALA A 69 14.01 4.12 -4.99
C ALA A 69 13.34 2.75 -5.24
N ILE A 70 12.51 2.64 -6.29
CA ILE A 70 11.87 1.37 -6.66
C ILE A 70 12.90 0.40 -7.19
N PHE A 71 13.77 0.83 -8.12
CA PHE A 71 14.76 -0.04 -8.73
C PHE A 71 15.75 -0.60 -7.71
N ASP A 72 16.31 0.28 -6.87
CA ASP A 72 17.29 -0.08 -5.84
C ASP A 72 16.66 -1.06 -4.81
N ALA A 73 15.42 -0.81 -4.38
CA ALA A 73 14.73 -1.69 -3.45
C ALA A 73 14.39 -3.07 -4.07
N VAL A 74 13.97 -3.09 -5.35
CA VAL A 74 13.69 -4.34 -6.06
C VAL A 74 14.97 -5.16 -6.27
N LEU A 75 16.07 -4.51 -6.61
CA LEU A 75 17.37 -5.18 -6.75
C LEU A 75 17.79 -5.82 -5.42
N SER A 76 17.69 -5.09 -4.32
CA SER A 76 18.03 -5.58 -2.96
C SER A 76 17.13 -6.72 -2.48
N SER A 77 15.88 -6.79 -2.95
CA SER A 77 14.98 -7.90 -2.62
C SER A 77 15.09 -9.09 -3.59
N GLY A 78 15.94 -8.98 -4.63
CA GLY A 78 16.01 -9.98 -5.69
C GLY A 78 14.67 -10.16 -6.43
N GLY A 79 13.89 -9.11 -6.60
CA GLY A 79 12.52 -9.18 -7.13
C GLY A 79 11.49 -9.61 -6.07
N GLY A 80 10.47 -10.39 -6.47
CA GLY A 80 9.35 -10.75 -5.60
C GLY A 80 8.63 -9.53 -5.06
N ALA A 81 8.42 -8.52 -5.94
CA ALA A 81 7.98 -7.20 -5.53
C ALA A 81 6.63 -6.81 -6.11
N LEU A 82 5.79 -6.18 -5.29
CA LEU A 82 4.54 -5.55 -5.71
C LEU A 82 4.66 -4.03 -5.50
N VAL A 83 4.61 -3.26 -6.58
CA VAL A 83 4.66 -1.80 -6.53
C VAL A 83 3.28 -1.22 -6.77
N LEU A 84 2.75 -0.54 -5.77
CA LEU A 84 1.39 -0.01 -5.74
C LEU A 84 1.38 1.50 -6.04
N PHE A 85 0.81 1.85 -7.18
CA PHE A 85 0.61 3.22 -7.64
C PHE A 85 -0.83 3.69 -7.38
N THR A 86 -1.02 5.00 -7.25
CA THR A 86 -2.34 5.62 -7.13
C THR A 86 -2.90 6.13 -8.46
N SER A 87 -2.09 6.16 -9.53
CA SER A 87 -2.53 6.52 -10.87
C SER A 87 -1.86 5.66 -11.93
N TYR A 88 -2.63 5.34 -12.96
CA TYR A 88 -2.15 4.57 -14.10
C TYR A 88 -1.14 5.37 -14.96
N ALA A 89 -1.28 6.68 -15.00
CA ALA A 89 -0.32 7.55 -15.68
C ALA A 89 1.08 7.49 -15.03
N MET A 90 1.15 7.52 -13.69
CA MET A 90 2.42 7.39 -12.96
C MET A 90 3.02 5.99 -13.15
N LEU A 91 2.20 4.94 -13.06
CA LEU A 91 2.63 3.57 -13.31
C LEU A 91 3.31 3.45 -14.68
N LYS A 92 2.64 3.90 -15.76
CA LYS A 92 3.17 3.85 -17.11
C LYS A 92 4.48 4.61 -17.26
N ARG A 93 4.56 5.80 -16.66
CA ARG A 93 5.74 6.65 -16.77
C ARG A 93 6.95 6.04 -16.05
N VAL A 94 6.76 5.53 -14.85
CA VAL A 94 7.82 4.85 -14.09
C VAL A 94 8.23 3.56 -14.78
N LYS A 95 7.26 2.77 -15.29
CA LYS A 95 7.56 1.56 -16.07
C LYS A 95 8.45 1.87 -17.26
N ALA A 96 8.04 2.81 -18.10
CA ALA A 96 8.81 3.17 -19.30
C ALA A 96 10.24 3.64 -18.97
N ALA A 97 10.43 4.32 -17.84
CA ALA A 97 11.75 4.78 -17.40
C ALA A 97 12.62 3.65 -16.82
N LEU A 98 12.02 2.57 -16.32
CA LEU A 98 12.73 1.45 -15.69
C LEU A 98 12.89 0.22 -16.58
N GLU A 99 12.12 0.09 -17.65
CA GLU A 99 12.05 -1.12 -18.49
C GLU A 99 13.45 -1.60 -18.92
N GLN A 100 14.25 -0.71 -19.50
CA GLN A 100 15.61 -1.04 -19.93
C GLN A 100 16.53 -1.44 -18.77
N LYS A 101 16.40 -0.80 -17.60
CA LYS A 101 17.20 -1.14 -16.42
C LYS A 101 16.86 -2.54 -15.89
N PHE A 102 15.58 -2.88 -15.87
CA PHE A 102 15.11 -4.22 -15.47
C PHE A 102 15.61 -5.30 -16.42
N GLU A 103 15.59 -5.02 -17.74
CA GLU A 103 16.14 -5.93 -18.75
C GLU A 103 17.65 -6.16 -18.57
N MET A 104 18.42 -5.11 -18.31
CA MET A 104 19.88 -5.18 -18.11
C MET A 104 20.24 -6.03 -16.86
N GLU A 105 19.43 -5.97 -15.80
CA GLU A 105 19.61 -6.77 -14.58
C GLU A 105 18.89 -8.11 -14.62
N HIS A 106 18.34 -8.50 -15.79
CA HIS A 106 17.59 -9.75 -15.98
C HIS A 106 16.41 -9.92 -15.03
N LEU A 107 15.78 -8.80 -14.60
CA LEU A 107 14.60 -8.78 -13.75
C LEU A 107 13.33 -8.72 -14.60
N THR A 108 12.36 -9.57 -14.33
CA THR A 108 11.06 -9.54 -14.99
C THR A 108 10.19 -8.40 -14.43
N LEU A 109 9.79 -7.46 -15.30
CA LEU A 109 8.87 -6.38 -14.96
C LEU A 109 7.50 -6.62 -15.60
N LEU A 110 6.52 -6.88 -14.77
CA LEU A 110 5.12 -7.07 -15.13
C LEU A 110 4.33 -5.79 -14.82
N ALA A 111 3.38 -5.41 -15.67
CA ALA A 111 2.57 -4.24 -15.39
C ALA A 111 1.09 -4.45 -15.71
N GLN A 112 0.25 -3.89 -14.85
CA GLN A 112 -1.19 -3.86 -15.07
C GLN A 112 -1.54 -3.19 -16.40
N GLY A 113 -2.35 -3.86 -17.21
CA GLY A 113 -2.83 -3.39 -18.51
C GLY A 113 -2.05 -3.92 -19.70
N GLU A 114 -1.02 -4.74 -19.51
CA GLU A 114 -0.30 -5.45 -20.58
C GLU A 114 -0.95 -6.77 -20.94
N MET A 115 -1.64 -7.36 -19.99
CA MET A 115 -2.41 -8.59 -20.16
C MET A 115 -3.63 -8.58 -19.25
N ASP A 116 -4.52 -9.54 -19.37
CA ASP A 116 -5.66 -9.67 -18.48
C ASP A 116 -5.20 -9.96 -17.03
N ARG A 117 -6.06 -9.63 -16.07
CA ARG A 117 -5.72 -9.72 -14.64
C ARG A 117 -5.33 -11.13 -14.19
N TYR A 118 -6.00 -12.14 -14.71
CA TYR A 118 -5.76 -13.53 -14.28
C TYR A 118 -4.38 -13.99 -14.77
N THR A 119 -4.09 -13.77 -16.05
CA THR A 119 -2.79 -14.09 -16.65
C THR A 119 -1.67 -13.33 -15.94
N LEU A 120 -1.85 -12.04 -15.68
CA LEU A 120 -0.86 -11.21 -14.99
C LEU A 120 -0.53 -11.75 -13.59
N LEU A 121 -1.53 -12.12 -12.81
CA LEU A 121 -1.33 -12.68 -11.47
C LEU A 121 -0.72 -14.08 -11.52
N SER A 122 -1.15 -14.94 -12.45
CA SER A 122 -0.58 -16.28 -12.59
C SER A 122 0.88 -16.24 -13.01
N THR A 123 1.26 -15.31 -13.90
CA THR A 123 2.65 -15.09 -14.27
C THR A 123 3.47 -14.58 -13.08
N PHE A 124 2.96 -13.59 -12.34
CA PHE A 124 3.62 -13.06 -11.14
C PHE A 124 3.85 -14.15 -10.08
N ILE A 125 2.88 -15.06 -9.89
CA ILE A 125 3.02 -16.17 -8.94
C ILE A 125 4.00 -17.23 -9.44
N ALA A 126 4.03 -17.51 -10.75
CA ALA A 126 4.92 -18.50 -11.33
C ALA A 126 6.39 -18.00 -11.36
N GLU A 127 6.60 -16.73 -11.63
CA GLU A 127 7.91 -16.09 -11.69
C GLU A 127 8.22 -15.36 -10.38
N LYS A 128 8.70 -16.09 -9.38
CA LYS A 128 8.91 -15.62 -8.01
C LYS A 128 9.79 -14.36 -7.86
N ASP A 129 10.69 -14.14 -8.81
CA ASP A 129 11.60 -13.00 -8.81
C ASP A 129 11.12 -11.86 -9.72
N SER A 130 9.87 -11.94 -10.21
CA SER A 130 9.26 -10.87 -10.98
C SER A 130 8.82 -9.70 -10.10
N THR A 131 8.65 -8.55 -10.73
CA THR A 131 8.12 -7.33 -10.11
C THR A 131 6.82 -6.95 -10.79
N LEU A 132 5.75 -6.76 -10.02
CA LEU A 132 4.44 -6.37 -10.52
C LEU A 132 4.14 -4.90 -10.22
N PHE A 133 3.97 -4.09 -11.26
CA PHE A 133 3.46 -2.71 -11.16
C PHE A 133 1.94 -2.69 -11.29
N ALA A 134 1.24 -2.19 -10.27
CA ALA A 134 -0.21 -2.22 -10.22
C ALA A 134 -0.83 -0.95 -9.61
N THR A 135 -2.11 -0.72 -9.87
CA THR A 135 -2.90 0.38 -9.32
C THR A 135 -3.98 -0.12 -8.34
N SER A 136 -4.88 0.75 -7.97
CA SER A 136 -5.88 0.54 -6.91
C SER A 136 -6.67 -0.77 -6.98
N SER A 137 -6.92 -1.31 -8.19
CA SER A 137 -7.63 -2.58 -8.35
C SER A 137 -6.85 -3.80 -7.84
N PHE A 138 -5.54 -3.67 -7.65
CA PHE A 138 -4.66 -4.71 -7.12
C PHE A 138 -4.36 -4.57 -5.62
N TRP A 139 -4.80 -3.47 -4.97
CA TRP A 139 -4.75 -3.38 -3.51
C TRP A 139 -5.65 -4.44 -2.86
N GLU A 140 -6.66 -4.90 -3.60
CA GLU A 140 -7.53 -6.00 -3.22
C GLU A 140 -7.27 -7.21 -4.14
N GLY A 141 -7.18 -8.41 -3.55
CA GLY A 141 -7.20 -9.67 -4.32
C GLY A 141 -5.90 -10.13 -4.99
N VAL A 142 -4.72 -9.57 -4.66
CA VAL A 142 -3.45 -10.23 -4.94
C VAL A 142 -3.21 -11.25 -3.85
N ASP A 143 -3.17 -12.51 -4.22
CA ASP A 143 -2.87 -13.63 -3.34
C ASP A 143 -1.62 -14.34 -3.88
N ALA A 144 -0.45 -13.89 -3.41
CA ALA A 144 0.84 -14.42 -3.78
C ALA A 144 1.51 -15.01 -2.54
N PRO A 145 1.46 -16.34 -2.36
CA PRO A 145 1.96 -16.98 -1.16
C PRO A 145 3.48 -17.12 -1.13
N GLY A 146 4.03 -17.11 0.07
CA GLY A 146 5.43 -17.42 0.34
C GLY A 146 6.43 -16.47 -0.30
N ASP A 147 7.52 -17.01 -0.82
CA ASP A 147 8.64 -16.25 -1.41
C ASP A 147 8.29 -15.43 -2.66
N THR A 148 7.09 -15.58 -3.19
CA THR A 148 6.63 -14.83 -4.38
C THR A 148 6.48 -13.33 -4.08
N LEU A 149 6.16 -12.96 -2.84
CA LEU A 149 5.99 -11.55 -2.45
C LEU A 149 6.82 -11.26 -1.19
N ARG A 150 8.02 -10.73 -1.40
CA ARG A 150 8.97 -10.34 -0.35
C ARG A 150 9.00 -8.84 -0.11
N LEU A 151 8.56 -8.03 -1.09
CA LEU A 151 8.61 -6.58 -1.04
C LEU A 151 7.30 -5.97 -1.53
N VAL A 152 6.69 -5.12 -0.72
CA VAL A 152 5.56 -4.27 -1.12
C VAL A 152 6.01 -2.82 -1.11
N ILE A 153 5.98 -2.16 -2.26
CA ILE A 153 6.31 -0.73 -2.37
C ILE A 153 5.04 0.07 -2.57
N ILE A 154 4.81 1.03 -1.69
CA ILE A 154 3.71 1.99 -1.78
C ILE A 154 4.27 3.31 -2.29
N ALA A 155 4.14 3.54 -3.61
CA ALA A 155 4.72 4.71 -4.27
C ALA A 155 4.12 6.04 -3.78
N LYS A 156 2.84 6.02 -3.40
CA LYS A 156 2.11 7.18 -2.86
C LYS A 156 0.97 6.72 -1.97
N LEU A 157 0.68 7.46 -0.89
CA LEU A 157 -0.47 7.16 -0.02
C LEU A 157 -1.77 7.10 -0.84
N PRO A 158 -2.63 6.06 -0.62
CA PRO A 158 -3.73 5.72 -1.51
C PRO A 158 -4.97 6.59 -1.33
N PHE A 159 -4.80 7.90 -1.27
CA PHE A 159 -5.91 8.83 -1.29
C PHE A 159 -6.65 8.77 -2.63
N THR A 160 -7.97 8.76 -2.57
CA THR A 160 -8.81 8.86 -3.77
C THR A 160 -8.62 10.22 -4.43
N VAL A 161 -8.54 10.22 -5.76
CA VAL A 161 -8.33 11.45 -6.53
C VAL A 161 -9.50 12.41 -6.30
N PRO A 162 -9.25 13.68 -5.95
CA PRO A 162 -10.31 14.65 -5.69
C PRO A 162 -11.26 14.91 -6.87
N SER A 163 -10.86 14.53 -8.08
CA SER A 163 -11.68 14.67 -9.29
C SER A 163 -12.71 13.55 -9.50
N ASP A 164 -12.70 12.50 -8.67
CA ASP A 164 -13.78 11.49 -8.68
C ASP A 164 -15.09 12.17 -8.26
N PRO A 165 -16.12 12.25 -9.15
CA PRO A 165 -17.30 13.06 -8.87
C PRO A 165 -18.14 12.51 -7.73
N VAL A 166 -18.23 11.20 -7.58
CA VAL A 166 -19.01 10.56 -6.50
C VAL A 166 -18.32 10.77 -5.17
N PHE A 167 -17.00 10.57 -5.13
CA PHE A 167 -16.21 10.77 -3.94
C PHE A 167 -16.24 12.23 -3.49
N LYS A 168 -16.07 13.16 -4.43
CA LYS A 168 -16.17 14.62 -4.19
C LYS A 168 -17.53 15.00 -3.60
N ALA A 169 -18.63 14.56 -4.22
CA ALA A 169 -19.97 14.87 -3.74
C ALA A 169 -20.23 14.34 -2.32
N ARG A 170 -19.70 13.16 -1.98
CA ARG A 170 -19.78 12.61 -0.61
C ARG A 170 -19.00 13.43 0.40
N CYS A 171 -17.79 13.87 0.07
CA CYS A 171 -17.01 14.77 0.93
C CYS A 171 -17.76 16.08 1.16
N GLU A 172 -18.26 16.70 0.10
CA GLU A 172 -19.03 17.96 0.19
C GLU A 172 -20.31 17.81 1.02
N ALA A 173 -21.00 16.66 0.93
CA ALA A 173 -22.18 16.41 1.76
C ALA A 173 -21.82 16.34 3.26
N ILE A 174 -20.71 15.71 3.59
CA ILE A 174 -20.20 15.65 4.98
C ILE A 174 -19.82 17.05 5.46
N ASP A 175 -19.10 17.83 4.64
CA ASP A 175 -18.68 19.19 4.98
C ASP A 175 -19.90 20.10 5.20
N LYS A 176 -20.94 20.02 4.35
CA LYS A 176 -22.20 20.75 4.50
C LYS A 176 -22.98 20.38 5.76
N ALA A 177 -22.84 19.15 6.22
CA ALA A 177 -23.43 18.69 7.50
C ALA A 177 -22.62 19.08 8.74
N GLY A 178 -21.57 19.90 8.59
CA GLY A 178 -20.70 20.36 9.69
C GLY A 178 -19.59 19.38 10.10
N GLY A 179 -19.37 18.33 9.30
CA GLY A 179 -18.28 17.38 9.47
C GLY A 179 -17.02 17.77 8.68
N SER A 180 -16.15 16.80 8.48
CA SER A 180 -14.98 16.94 7.60
C SER A 180 -14.90 15.76 6.64
N GLY A 181 -15.13 16.01 5.36
CA GLY A 181 -15.02 15.03 4.29
C GLY A 181 -13.62 14.42 4.22
N PHE A 182 -12.60 15.22 4.54
CA PHE A 182 -11.23 14.70 4.62
C PHE A 182 -11.08 13.65 5.74
N TYR A 183 -11.41 13.98 6.99
CA TYR A 183 -11.20 13.08 8.14
C TYR A 183 -12.18 11.92 8.17
N GLN A 184 -13.44 12.17 7.82
CA GLN A 184 -14.51 11.16 7.94
C GLN A 184 -14.62 10.23 6.73
N LEU A 185 -14.11 10.63 5.56
CA LEU A 185 -14.19 9.82 4.35
C LEU A 185 -12.84 9.58 3.69
N ALA A 186 -12.11 10.64 3.33
CA ALA A 186 -10.90 10.51 2.53
C ALA A 186 -9.78 9.77 3.29
N LEU A 187 -9.51 10.20 4.51
CA LEU A 187 -8.48 9.60 5.37
C LEU A 187 -8.84 8.16 5.74
N GLN A 188 -10.09 7.90 6.13
CA GLN A 188 -10.55 6.55 6.49
C GLN A 188 -10.39 5.57 5.31
N SER A 189 -10.83 6.00 4.12
CA SER A 189 -10.73 5.19 2.89
C SER A 189 -9.27 4.93 2.50
N ALA A 190 -8.40 5.94 2.62
CA ALA A 190 -6.97 5.78 2.35
C ALA A 190 -6.29 4.86 3.37
N THR A 191 -6.66 4.98 4.66
CA THR A 191 -6.15 4.12 5.73
C THR A 191 -6.53 2.66 5.51
N MET A 192 -7.78 2.40 5.12
CA MET A 192 -8.23 1.05 4.81
C MET A 192 -7.46 0.43 3.64
N LYS A 193 -7.22 1.21 2.56
CA LYS A 193 -6.41 0.76 1.43
C LYS A 193 -4.95 0.51 1.85
N LEU A 194 -4.36 1.38 2.65
CA LEU A 194 -3.00 1.17 3.18
C LEU A 194 -2.91 -0.14 3.97
N LYS A 195 -3.87 -0.40 4.86
CA LYS A 195 -3.97 -1.66 5.62
C LYS A 195 -4.12 -2.88 4.70
N GLN A 196 -4.89 -2.76 3.62
CA GLN A 196 -5.02 -3.81 2.60
C GLN A 196 -3.70 -4.10 1.89
N GLY A 197 -2.98 -3.05 1.45
CA GLY A 197 -1.68 -3.18 0.81
C GLY A 197 -0.63 -3.81 1.72
N PHE A 198 -0.56 -3.34 2.96
CA PHE A 198 0.31 -3.92 4.00
C PHE A 198 0.00 -5.40 4.23
N GLY A 199 -1.28 -5.75 4.33
CA GLY A 199 -1.73 -7.12 4.55
C GLY A 199 -1.50 -8.09 3.39
N ARG A 200 -0.94 -7.63 2.24
CA ARG A 200 -0.58 -8.53 1.13
C ARG A 200 0.65 -9.37 1.43
N LEU A 201 1.53 -8.87 2.30
CA LEU A 201 2.85 -9.43 2.52
C LEU A 201 2.85 -10.78 3.24
N LEU A 202 2.00 -10.96 4.27
CA LEU A 202 1.95 -12.21 5.03
C LEU A 202 0.69 -13.02 4.67
N ARG A 203 0.88 -14.28 4.27
CA ARG A 203 -0.17 -15.26 3.99
C ARG A 203 -0.04 -16.51 4.85
N SER A 204 1.18 -16.80 5.26
CA SER A 204 1.49 -17.88 6.19
C SER A 204 2.30 -17.34 7.38
N THR A 205 2.41 -18.14 8.43
CA THR A 205 3.22 -17.81 9.61
C THR A 205 4.73 -17.84 9.34
N SER A 206 5.15 -18.44 8.23
CA SER A 206 6.54 -18.48 7.78
C SER A 206 6.94 -17.32 6.88
N ASP A 207 5.97 -16.60 6.29
CA ASP A 207 6.27 -15.50 5.38
C ASP A 207 7.01 -14.38 6.09
N ARG A 208 7.87 -13.70 5.33
CA ARG A 208 8.68 -12.57 5.79
C ARG A 208 8.82 -11.58 4.65
N GLY A 209 8.83 -10.28 4.97
CA GLY A 209 9.05 -9.31 3.91
C GLY A 209 9.08 -7.87 4.38
N VAL A 210 9.26 -6.98 3.42
CA VAL A 210 9.44 -5.55 3.64
C VAL A 210 8.30 -4.76 3.00
N VAL A 211 7.80 -3.77 3.73
CA VAL A 211 6.91 -2.73 3.18
C VAL A 211 7.71 -1.43 3.11
N LEU A 212 7.83 -0.86 1.93
CA LEU A 212 8.51 0.42 1.68
C LEU A 212 7.49 1.48 1.26
N ILE A 213 7.31 2.53 2.07
CA ILE A 213 6.41 3.64 1.75
C ILE A 213 7.22 4.82 1.26
N LEU A 214 7.12 5.15 -0.03
CA LEU A 214 7.85 6.24 -0.70
C LEU A 214 7.15 7.61 -0.61
N ASP A 215 6.27 7.79 0.36
CA ASP A 215 5.50 9.01 0.58
C ASP A 215 5.76 9.55 1.98
N SER A 216 6.59 10.58 2.07
CA SER A 216 7.00 11.18 3.36
C SER A 216 5.84 11.70 4.21
N ARG A 217 4.65 11.90 3.64
CA ARG A 217 3.47 12.34 4.38
C ARG A 217 3.05 11.35 5.46
N VAL A 218 3.41 10.08 5.33
CA VAL A 218 3.10 9.05 6.33
C VAL A 218 3.78 9.34 7.68
N VAL A 219 4.94 9.99 7.67
CA VAL A 219 5.70 10.37 8.90
C VAL A 219 5.68 11.87 9.16
N SER A 220 5.48 12.72 8.14
CA SER A 220 5.57 14.17 8.27
C SER A 220 4.23 14.88 8.53
N LYS A 221 3.10 14.16 8.39
CA LYS A 221 1.75 14.73 8.60
C LYS A 221 1.04 14.04 9.77
N ASN A 222 0.27 14.79 10.55
CA ASN A 222 -0.48 14.27 11.69
C ASN A 222 -1.41 13.10 11.32
N TYR A 223 -2.02 13.14 10.14
CA TYR A 223 -2.85 12.04 9.66
C TYR A 223 -2.06 10.78 9.31
N GLY A 224 -0.75 10.89 9.07
CA GLY A 224 0.11 9.74 8.85
C GLY A 224 0.19 8.83 10.08
N VAL A 225 0.28 9.40 11.27
CA VAL A 225 0.21 8.66 12.55
C VAL A 225 -1.11 7.89 12.66
N TYR A 226 -2.22 8.52 12.27
CA TYR A 226 -3.53 7.85 12.23
C TYR A 226 -3.53 6.64 11.30
N MET A 227 -2.93 6.78 10.11
CA MET A 227 -2.83 5.70 9.14
C MET A 227 -1.95 4.54 9.63
N LEU A 228 -0.82 4.85 10.28
CA LEU A 228 0.09 3.86 10.83
C LEU A 228 -0.52 3.07 12.00
N ARG A 229 -1.29 3.73 12.86
CA ARG A 229 -2.00 3.07 13.98
C ARG A 229 -3.02 2.02 13.51
N ALA A 230 -3.55 2.15 12.31
CA ALA A 230 -4.48 1.18 11.74
C ALA A 230 -3.80 -0.09 11.22
N LEU A 231 -2.46 -0.07 11.06
CA LEU A 231 -1.71 -1.25 10.70
C LEU A 231 -1.62 -2.24 11.88
N PRO A 232 -1.48 -3.54 11.60
CA PRO A 232 -1.33 -4.54 12.66
C PRO A 232 -0.22 -4.15 13.64
N GLU A 233 -0.51 -4.26 14.95
CA GLU A 233 0.42 -3.98 16.05
C GLU A 233 0.97 -2.55 16.08
N SER A 234 0.19 -1.58 15.56
CA SER A 234 0.52 -0.14 15.61
C SER A 234 1.93 0.16 15.11
N TYR A 235 2.22 -0.27 13.90
CA TYR A 235 3.53 -0.26 13.29
C TYR A 235 4.18 1.13 13.26
N HIS A 236 5.43 1.20 13.70
CA HIS A 236 6.28 2.38 13.58
C HIS A 236 7.29 2.15 12.45
N PRO A 237 7.24 2.93 11.36
CA PRO A 237 8.22 2.79 10.29
C PRO A 237 9.60 3.23 10.77
N GLU A 238 10.61 2.48 10.38
CA GLU A 238 11.96 3.00 10.42
C GLU A 238 12.11 4.09 9.38
N THR A 239 12.46 5.30 9.83
CA THR A 239 12.74 6.41 8.94
C THR A 239 14.23 6.43 8.64
N VAL A 240 14.60 6.11 7.40
CA VAL A 240 15.99 5.89 7.00
C VAL A 240 16.38 6.87 5.91
N ARG A 241 17.57 7.49 6.05
CA ARG A 241 18.14 8.35 5.01
C ARG A 241 19.03 7.58 4.04
N GLU A 242 19.85 6.70 4.59
CA GLU A 242 20.82 5.89 3.86
C GLU A 242 20.70 4.42 4.25
N GLY A 243 21.17 3.49 3.41
CA GLY A 243 21.23 2.07 3.73
C GLY A 243 19.87 1.34 3.67
N ILE A 244 18.87 1.87 2.93
CA ILE A 244 17.60 1.17 2.74
C ILE A 244 17.82 -0.18 2.09
N CYS A 245 18.71 -0.25 1.09
CA CYS A 245 19.05 -1.47 0.37
C CYS A 245 19.65 -2.52 1.31
N ASP A 246 20.66 -2.13 2.11
CA ASP A 246 21.28 -3.01 3.08
C ASP A 246 20.28 -3.53 4.12
N LYS A 247 19.35 -2.68 4.56
CA LYS A 247 18.29 -3.09 5.48
C LYS A 247 17.34 -4.11 4.87
N ILE A 248 16.93 -3.91 3.62
CA ILE A 248 16.08 -4.85 2.89
C ILE A 248 16.79 -6.20 2.76
N GLU A 249 18.02 -6.19 2.28
CA GLU A 249 18.82 -7.39 2.06
C GLU A 249 19.08 -8.16 3.38
N ASN A 250 19.57 -7.47 4.41
CA ASN A 250 19.81 -8.08 5.72
C ASN A 250 18.55 -8.62 6.37
N PHE A 251 17.41 -7.93 6.21
CA PHE A 251 16.14 -8.42 6.76
C PHE A 251 15.63 -9.64 6.00
N LEU A 252 15.77 -9.72 4.70
CA LEU A 252 15.25 -10.83 3.91
C LEU A 252 16.16 -12.06 3.95
N TYR A 253 17.48 -11.87 3.99
CA TYR A 253 18.46 -12.93 3.74
C TYR A 253 19.52 -13.14 4.86
N GLY A 254 19.62 -12.21 5.81
CA GLY A 254 20.47 -12.33 7.01
C GLY A 254 19.74 -13.05 8.13
#